data_e3d1bb7578104e6913b74e5f4a8f0ffd
#
_entry.id   e3d1bb7578104e6913b74e5f4a8f0ffd
#
_cell.length_a   1.000
_cell.length_b   1.000
_cell.length_c   1.000
_cell.angle_alpha   90.00
_cell.angle_beta   90.00
_cell.angle_gamma   90.00
#
_symmetry.space_group_name_H-M   'P 1'
#
loop_
_entity.id
_entity.type
_entity.pdbx_description
1 polymer ?
#
loop_
_entity_poly.entity_id
_entity_poly.type
_entity_poly.pdbx_seq_one_letter_code
_entity_poly.pdbx_strand_id
1 'polypeptide(L)'
;MNYRFVRKKENWYLFVTTKYKKVDIITNKNLGAIGVDLNHSHIAVAETNRHGNLVHHQKIHTLIQDRTCHQVTATLAEACKQIISRAVKEQKPVAIEKLDFSKKKSNLISSSNTEYKRMISSFAYSKFAALIKSQAMKNGVEIIEVNPAFTSVIGRYKFAHFFGISTHLSASLVIARRAQNFSERFPTRTARCLPVDRHCHVWKPWKAFLKLAVSDRERQVELLFCSRHLPF
;
A
#
# COMPACT_ATOMS: atom_id res chain seq x y z
N MET A 1 -25.71 -22.78 -12.74
CA MET A 1 -25.46 -22.96 -11.30
C MET A 1 -25.05 -24.39 -11.05
N ASN A 2 -23.99 -24.58 -10.24
CA ASN A 2 -23.57 -25.92 -9.78
C ASN A 2 -23.66 -25.95 -8.27
N TYR A 3 -24.11 -27.06 -7.75
CA TYR A 3 -24.28 -27.29 -6.32
C TYR A 3 -23.38 -28.45 -5.90
N ARG A 4 -22.65 -28.28 -4.78
CA ARG A 4 -21.82 -29.31 -4.20
C ARG A 4 -22.06 -29.41 -2.71
N PHE A 5 -22.51 -30.57 -2.24
CA PHE A 5 -22.66 -30.87 -0.84
C PHE A 5 -21.37 -31.48 -0.31
N VAL A 6 -20.89 -31.01 0.81
CA VAL A 6 -19.68 -31.53 1.48
C VAL A 6 -19.98 -31.72 2.94
N ARG A 7 -19.78 -32.92 3.44
CA ARG A 7 -19.85 -33.22 4.88
C ARG A 7 -18.46 -32.99 5.50
N LYS A 8 -18.40 -32.13 6.53
CA LYS A 8 -17.20 -31.92 7.35
C LYS A 8 -17.56 -32.19 8.80
N LYS A 9 -17.02 -33.25 9.37
CA LYS A 9 -17.43 -33.78 10.68
C LYS A 9 -18.94 -34.04 10.68
N GLU A 10 -19.70 -33.42 11.59
CA GLU A 10 -21.16 -33.58 11.70
C GLU A 10 -21.95 -32.55 10.89
N ASN A 11 -21.29 -31.56 10.30
CA ASN A 11 -21.96 -30.48 9.56
C ASN A 11 -21.95 -30.70 8.05
N TRP A 12 -23.07 -30.40 7.40
CA TRP A 12 -23.19 -30.34 5.96
C TRP A 12 -23.00 -28.92 5.46
N TYR A 13 -22.22 -28.77 4.39
CA TYR A 13 -21.96 -27.50 3.70
C TYR A 13 -22.47 -27.60 2.28
N LEU A 14 -23.26 -26.62 1.86
CA LEU A 14 -23.68 -26.43 0.50
C LEU A 14 -22.80 -25.36 -0.16
N PHE A 15 -22.07 -25.75 -1.19
CA PHE A 15 -21.33 -24.84 -2.05
C PHE A 15 -22.16 -24.56 -3.30
N VAL A 16 -22.47 -23.30 -3.56
CA VAL A 16 -23.20 -22.86 -4.74
C VAL A 16 -22.23 -22.08 -5.63
N THR A 17 -21.98 -22.61 -6.85
CA THR A 17 -21.18 -21.92 -7.85
C THR A 17 -22.12 -21.26 -8.87
N THR A 18 -22.03 -19.96 -9.00
CA THR A 18 -22.80 -19.18 -9.95
C THR A 18 -21.87 -18.60 -11.02
N LYS A 19 -22.34 -18.48 -12.25
CA LYS A 19 -21.64 -17.72 -13.28
C LYS A 19 -21.81 -16.24 -12.97
N TYR A 20 -20.68 -15.54 -12.82
CA TYR A 20 -20.69 -14.08 -12.66
C TYR A 20 -20.47 -13.43 -14.03
N LYS A 21 -21.27 -12.41 -14.35
CA LYS A 21 -21.03 -11.62 -15.57
C LYS A 21 -19.74 -10.84 -15.37
N LYS A 22 -18.76 -11.05 -16.24
CA LYS A 22 -17.51 -10.27 -16.21
C LYS A 22 -17.86 -8.81 -16.46
N VAL A 23 -17.42 -7.94 -15.57
CA VAL A 23 -17.52 -6.49 -15.74
C VAL A 23 -16.28 -6.01 -16.47
N ASP A 24 -16.46 -5.16 -17.48
CA ASP A 24 -15.33 -4.58 -18.21
C ASP A 24 -14.56 -3.60 -17.31
N ILE A 25 -13.25 -3.54 -17.53
CA ILE A 25 -12.38 -2.62 -16.77
C ILE A 25 -12.61 -1.21 -17.28
N ILE A 26 -13.04 -0.32 -16.38
CA ILE A 26 -13.33 1.09 -16.65
C ILE A 26 -12.19 2.02 -16.26
N THR A 27 -11.15 1.51 -15.60
CA THR A 27 -10.03 2.29 -15.08
C THR A 27 -8.85 2.33 -16.05
N ASN A 28 -8.14 3.48 -16.06
CA ASN A 28 -6.99 3.69 -16.93
C ASN A 28 -5.82 4.30 -16.16
N LYS A 29 -4.70 3.58 -16.07
CA LYS A 29 -3.47 4.04 -15.39
C LYS A 29 -2.85 5.31 -15.98
N ASN A 30 -3.18 5.65 -17.22
CA ASN A 30 -2.70 6.89 -17.85
C ASN A 30 -3.36 8.14 -17.25
N LEU A 31 -4.48 8.00 -16.55
CA LEU A 31 -5.11 9.10 -15.80
C LEU A 31 -4.48 9.32 -14.41
N GLY A 32 -3.75 8.34 -13.92
CA GLY A 32 -3.18 8.30 -12.58
C GLY A 32 -3.43 6.95 -11.91
N ALA A 33 -3.20 6.89 -10.60
CA ALA A 33 -3.50 5.71 -9.77
C ALA A 33 -3.88 6.12 -8.36
N ILE A 34 -4.57 5.25 -7.66
CA ILE A 34 -4.90 5.38 -6.24
C ILE A 34 -4.07 4.37 -5.46
N GLY A 35 -3.05 4.81 -4.74
CA GLY A 35 -2.21 3.97 -3.89
C GLY A 35 -2.80 3.81 -2.50
N VAL A 36 -2.68 2.61 -1.96
CA VAL A 36 -3.25 2.25 -0.65
C VAL A 36 -2.18 1.60 0.20
N ASP A 37 -1.94 2.17 1.38
CA ASP A 37 -1.06 1.64 2.42
C ASP A 37 -1.91 1.27 3.64
N LEU A 38 -1.97 -0.03 3.97
CA LEU A 38 -2.72 -0.56 5.09
C LEU A 38 -1.90 -0.51 6.37
N ASN A 39 -2.40 0.21 7.36
CA ASN A 39 -1.80 0.30 8.67
C ASN A 39 -2.73 -0.25 9.76
N HIS A 40 -2.18 -0.37 10.97
CA HIS A 40 -2.87 -0.93 12.11
C HIS A 40 -4.13 -0.14 12.53
N SER A 41 -4.10 1.20 12.45
CA SER A 41 -5.18 2.08 12.91
C SER A 41 -5.93 2.79 11.79
N HIS A 42 -5.38 2.75 10.58
CA HIS A 42 -5.96 3.44 9.43
C HIS A 42 -5.44 2.88 8.11
N ILE A 43 -6.18 3.15 7.06
CA ILE A 43 -5.75 2.95 5.68
C ILE A 43 -5.37 4.31 5.12
N ALA A 44 -4.13 4.47 4.68
CA ALA A 44 -3.68 5.66 3.99
C ALA A 44 -3.92 5.51 2.48
N VAL A 45 -4.54 6.52 1.88
CA VAL A 45 -4.89 6.56 0.46
C VAL A 45 -4.31 7.82 -0.15
N ALA A 46 -3.61 7.67 -1.26
CA ALA A 46 -3.11 8.80 -2.04
C ALA A 46 -3.45 8.61 -3.51
N GLU A 47 -3.95 9.65 -4.13
CA GLU A 47 -4.31 9.68 -5.53
C GLU A 47 -3.31 10.52 -6.32
N THR A 48 -2.89 10.03 -7.47
CA THR A 48 -2.01 10.72 -8.40
C THR A 48 -2.73 11.13 -9.69
N ASN A 49 -2.19 12.14 -10.36
CA ASN A 49 -2.54 12.42 -11.75
C ASN A 49 -1.66 11.63 -12.73
N ARG A 50 -1.84 11.84 -14.03
CA ARG A 50 -1.05 11.20 -15.09
C ARG A 50 0.47 11.40 -14.99
N HIS A 51 0.90 12.46 -14.33
CA HIS A 51 2.32 12.79 -14.11
C HIS A 51 2.87 12.25 -12.79
N GLY A 52 2.07 11.49 -12.04
CA GLY A 52 2.46 10.96 -10.73
C GLY A 52 2.46 12.01 -9.61
N ASN A 53 1.92 13.20 -9.82
CA ASN A 53 1.79 14.22 -8.78
C ASN A 53 0.60 13.92 -7.89
N LEU A 54 0.74 14.19 -6.59
CA LEU A 54 -0.33 14.04 -5.61
C LEU A 54 -1.46 15.02 -5.90
N VAL A 55 -2.69 14.53 -6.05
CA VAL A 55 -3.90 15.36 -6.27
C VAL A 55 -4.89 15.24 -5.14
N HIS A 56 -4.90 14.12 -4.43
CA HIS A 56 -5.76 13.91 -3.26
C HIS A 56 -5.12 12.91 -2.30
N HIS A 57 -5.39 13.08 -1.01
CA HIS A 57 -5.01 12.10 0.00
C HIS A 57 -6.07 12.02 1.09
N GLN A 58 -6.18 10.85 1.71
CA GLN A 58 -7.15 10.57 2.77
C GLN A 58 -6.61 9.53 3.74
N LYS A 59 -6.95 9.65 5.02
CA LYS A 59 -6.83 8.59 6.01
C LYS A 59 -8.22 8.05 6.32
N ILE A 60 -8.43 6.76 6.11
CA ILE A 60 -9.65 6.07 6.50
C ILE A 60 -9.34 5.37 7.82
N HIS A 61 -9.95 5.83 8.91
CA HIS A 61 -9.74 5.24 10.22
C HIS A 61 -10.37 3.86 10.30
N THR A 62 -9.56 2.87 10.69
CA THR A 62 -9.96 1.48 10.86
C THR A 62 -9.50 1.02 12.23
N LEU A 63 -10.38 1.13 13.23
CA LEU A 63 -10.11 0.59 14.56
C LEU A 63 -10.22 -0.93 14.50
N ILE A 64 -9.08 -1.62 14.44
CA ILE A 64 -9.01 -3.09 14.34
C ILE A 64 -8.77 -3.72 15.72
N GLN A 65 -8.21 -2.96 16.67
CA GLN A 65 -7.95 -3.44 18.03
C GLN A 65 -9.26 -3.72 18.77
N ASP A 66 -9.25 -4.73 19.61
CA ASP A 66 -10.33 -5.13 20.52
C ASP A 66 -11.67 -5.42 19.81
N ARG A 67 -11.61 -5.77 18.52
CA ARG A 67 -12.78 -6.11 17.70
C ARG A 67 -12.79 -7.59 17.32
N THR A 68 -13.98 -8.12 17.19
CA THR A 68 -14.18 -9.48 16.66
C THR A 68 -13.79 -9.55 15.18
N CYS A 69 -13.47 -10.75 14.67
CA CYS A 69 -13.15 -10.95 13.26
C CYS A 69 -14.26 -10.46 12.31
N HIS A 70 -15.52 -10.56 12.72
CA HIS A 70 -16.66 -10.06 11.94
C HIS A 70 -16.70 -8.53 11.88
N GLN A 71 -16.46 -7.85 13.00
CA GLN A 71 -16.39 -6.39 13.06
C GLN A 71 -15.20 -5.84 12.24
N VAL A 72 -14.02 -6.47 12.35
CA VAL A 72 -12.86 -6.14 11.53
C VAL A 72 -13.19 -6.29 10.05
N THR A 73 -13.83 -7.39 9.67
CA THR A 73 -14.22 -7.64 8.27
C THR A 73 -15.20 -6.58 7.76
N ALA A 74 -16.20 -6.20 8.56
CA ALA A 74 -17.17 -5.16 8.20
C ALA A 74 -16.51 -3.79 8.03
N THR A 75 -15.63 -3.40 8.96
CA THR A 75 -14.86 -2.15 8.88
C THR A 75 -14.00 -2.09 7.64
N LEU A 76 -13.27 -3.18 7.33
CA LEU A 76 -12.43 -3.25 6.14
C LEU A 76 -13.27 -3.25 4.85
N ALA A 77 -14.43 -3.89 4.84
CA ALA A 77 -15.33 -3.90 3.69
C ALA A 77 -15.87 -2.51 3.37
N GLU A 78 -16.22 -1.72 4.38
CA GLU A 78 -16.66 -0.33 4.19
C GLU A 78 -15.51 0.56 3.69
N ALA A 79 -14.31 0.42 4.25
CA ALA A 79 -13.14 1.13 3.74
C ALA A 79 -12.83 0.77 2.28
N CYS A 80 -12.91 -0.51 1.90
CA CYS A 80 -12.76 -0.95 0.51
C CYS A 80 -13.81 -0.32 -0.41
N LYS A 81 -15.07 -0.22 0.06
CA LYS A 81 -16.15 0.41 -0.70
C LYS A 81 -15.85 1.89 -1.00
N GLN A 82 -15.37 2.64 -0.01
CA GLN A 82 -14.98 4.05 -0.19
C GLN A 82 -13.85 4.19 -1.23
N ILE A 83 -12.81 3.36 -1.13
CA ILE A 83 -11.68 3.37 -2.06
C ILE A 83 -12.14 3.04 -3.48
N ILE A 84 -12.94 1.99 -3.66
CA ILE A 84 -13.43 1.58 -4.97
C ILE A 84 -14.40 2.60 -5.56
N SER A 85 -15.30 3.20 -4.76
CA SER A 85 -16.18 4.27 -5.23
C SER A 85 -15.40 5.45 -5.79
N ARG A 86 -14.30 5.83 -5.13
CA ARG A 86 -13.41 6.87 -5.66
C ARG A 86 -12.70 6.42 -6.94
N ALA A 87 -12.21 5.18 -6.99
CA ALA A 87 -11.56 4.64 -8.18
C ALA A 87 -12.49 4.62 -9.41
N VAL A 88 -13.75 4.27 -9.22
CA VAL A 88 -14.78 4.34 -10.26
C VAL A 88 -15.01 5.78 -10.71
N LYS A 89 -15.18 6.71 -9.77
CA LYS A 89 -15.42 8.14 -10.06
C LYS A 89 -14.29 8.75 -10.87
N GLU A 90 -13.04 8.48 -10.47
CA GLU A 90 -11.84 9.06 -11.09
C GLU A 90 -11.30 8.22 -12.25
N GLN A 91 -11.92 7.06 -12.53
CA GLN A 91 -11.51 6.08 -13.56
C GLN A 91 -10.03 5.66 -13.43
N LYS A 92 -9.52 5.56 -12.21
CA LYS A 92 -8.13 5.22 -11.90
C LYS A 92 -8.02 3.85 -11.26
N PRO A 93 -6.98 3.05 -11.59
CA PRO A 93 -6.73 1.78 -10.94
C PRO A 93 -6.32 1.99 -9.48
N VAL A 94 -6.56 0.96 -8.67
CA VAL A 94 -6.11 0.93 -7.27
C VAL A 94 -4.84 0.10 -7.17
N ALA A 95 -3.82 0.67 -6.53
CA ALA A 95 -2.54 0.03 -6.29
C ALA A 95 -2.40 -0.38 -4.82
N ILE A 96 -2.00 -1.61 -4.58
CA ILE A 96 -1.71 -2.17 -3.25
C ILE A 96 -0.33 -2.82 -3.24
N GLU A 97 0.28 -2.95 -2.07
CA GLU A 97 1.53 -3.69 -1.95
C GLU A 97 1.28 -5.21 -2.10
N LYS A 98 2.18 -5.88 -2.82
CA LYS A 98 2.22 -7.34 -2.87
C LYS A 98 2.98 -7.86 -1.65
N LEU A 99 2.27 -8.17 -0.57
CA LEU A 99 2.88 -8.74 0.63
C LEU A 99 2.75 -10.27 0.61
N ASP A 100 3.90 -10.93 0.74
CA ASP A 100 3.98 -12.39 0.89
C ASP A 100 4.09 -12.75 2.38
N PHE A 101 3.00 -13.29 2.93
CA PHE A 101 2.95 -13.74 4.33
C PHE A 101 3.32 -15.22 4.50
N SER A 102 3.51 -15.97 3.42
CA SER A 102 3.81 -17.41 3.49
C SER A 102 5.12 -17.68 4.21
N LYS A 103 6.13 -16.85 3.97
CA LYS A 103 7.47 -16.96 4.59
C LYS A 103 7.53 -16.49 6.05
N LYS A 104 6.53 -15.75 6.55
CA LYS A 104 6.51 -15.25 7.93
C LYS A 104 5.84 -16.21 8.91
N LYS A 105 5.09 -17.20 8.45
CA LYS A 105 4.45 -18.20 9.33
C LYS A 105 5.43 -19.13 10.03
N SER A 106 6.61 -19.35 9.46
CA SER A 106 7.61 -20.28 10.02
C SER A 106 8.43 -19.69 11.19
N ASN A 107 8.44 -18.36 11.38
CA ASN A 107 9.24 -17.69 12.42
C ASN A 107 8.41 -17.17 13.62
N LEU A 108 7.16 -17.62 13.75
CA LEU A 108 6.19 -17.11 14.73
C LEU A 108 6.16 -17.93 16.03
N ILE A 109 7.29 -18.38 16.53
CA ILE A 109 7.32 -19.16 17.79
C ILE A 109 8.23 -18.47 18.82
N SER A 110 7.92 -17.23 19.22
CA SER A 110 8.36 -16.70 20.53
C SER A 110 7.83 -15.29 20.82
N SER A 111 7.23 -15.13 21.98
CA SER A 111 6.84 -13.92 22.74
C SER A 111 5.45 -13.28 22.50
N SER A 112 4.71 -13.21 23.59
CA SER A 112 3.25 -13.16 23.68
C SER A 112 2.48 -11.92 23.20
N ASN A 113 3.02 -10.72 23.17
CA ASN A 113 2.24 -9.51 22.84
C ASN A 113 2.49 -8.98 21.43
N THR A 114 3.71 -9.15 20.93
CA THR A 114 4.12 -8.71 19.58
C THR A 114 3.56 -9.67 18.52
N GLU A 115 3.39 -10.94 18.87
CA GLU A 115 2.86 -12.00 17.99
C GLU A 115 1.36 -11.83 17.72
N TYR A 116 0.59 -11.53 18.74
CA TYR A 116 -0.84 -11.25 18.60
C TYR A 116 -1.07 -10.05 17.67
N LYS A 117 -0.31 -8.96 17.84
CA LYS A 117 -0.36 -7.80 16.94
C LYS A 117 0.06 -8.14 15.50
N ARG A 118 1.06 -8.98 15.31
CA ARG A 118 1.50 -9.45 13.98
C ARG A 118 0.46 -10.37 13.34
N MET A 119 -0.14 -11.25 14.09
CA MET A 119 -1.19 -12.15 13.62
C MET A 119 -2.42 -11.37 13.18
N ILE A 120 -2.88 -10.41 13.98
CA ILE A 120 -4.00 -9.52 13.62
C ILE A 120 -3.66 -8.71 12.37
N SER A 121 -2.44 -8.17 12.26
CA SER A 121 -2.01 -7.41 11.09
C SER A 121 -1.98 -8.26 9.82
N SER A 122 -1.49 -9.50 9.91
CA SER A 122 -1.44 -10.42 8.75
C SER A 122 -2.85 -10.88 8.32
N PHE A 123 -3.74 -11.13 9.30
CA PHE A 123 -5.14 -11.45 9.04
C PHE A 123 -5.86 -10.27 8.40
N ALA A 124 -5.75 -9.07 8.98
CA ALA A 124 -6.38 -7.87 8.46
C ALA A 124 -5.92 -7.55 7.05
N TYR A 125 -4.62 -7.70 6.77
CA TYR A 125 -4.08 -7.48 5.43
C TYR A 125 -4.61 -8.49 4.41
N SER A 126 -4.54 -9.78 4.70
CA SER A 126 -5.04 -10.81 3.78
C SER A 126 -6.55 -10.67 3.53
N LYS A 127 -7.29 -10.29 4.57
CA LYS A 127 -8.73 -10.01 4.45
C LYS A 127 -9.00 -8.77 3.62
N PHE A 128 -8.27 -7.68 3.86
CA PHE A 128 -8.35 -6.46 3.07
C PHE A 128 -8.03 -6.73 1.59
N ALA A 129 -6.93 -7.43 1.29
CA ALA A 129 -6.56 -7.76 -0.08
C ALA A 129 -7.63 -8.59 -0.80
N ALA A 130 -8.27 -9.55 -0.11
CA ALA A 130 -9.36 -10.33 -0.68
C ALA A 130 -10.62 -9.46 -0.91
N LEU A 131 -10.98 -8.61 0.04
CA LEU A 131 -12.15 -7.74 -0.06
C LEU A 131 -11.99 -6.70 -1.17
N ILE A 132 -10.85 -6.01 -1.24
CA ILE A 132 -10.65 -4.97 -2.25
C ILE A 132 -10.61 -5.56 -3.66
N LYS A 133 -9.97 -6.72 -3.87
CA LYS A 133 -9.98 -7.44 -5.15
C LYS A 133 -11.39 -7.87 -5.56
N SER A 134 -12.17 -8.39 -4.61
CA SER A 134 -13.56 -8.80 -4.88
C SER A 134 -14.44 -7.60 -5.26
N GLN A 135 -14.32 -6.49 -4.54
CA GLN A 135 -15.10 -5.28 -4.86
C GLN A 135 -14.63 -4.62 -6.17
N ALA A 136 -13.33 -4.60 -6.43
CA ALA A 136 -12.76 -4.08 -7.66
C ALA A 136 -13.29 -4.86 -8.88
N MET A 137 -13.28 -6.18 -8.82
CA MET A 137 -13.80 -7.04 -9.88
C MET A 137 -15.30 -6.78 -10.17
N LYS A 138 -16.09 -6.52 -9.13
CA LYS A 138 -17.52 -6.22 -9.29
C LYS A 138 -17.79 -4.85 -9.93
N ASN A 139 -16.85 -3.92 -9.79
CA ASN A 139 -17.02 -2.53 -10.24
C ASN A 139 -16.12 -2.18 -11.45
N GLY A 140 -15.46 -3.15 -12.09
CA GLY A 140 -14.60 -2.91 -13.23
C GLY A 140 -13.34 -2.10 -12.91
N VAL A 141 -12.84 -2.17 -11.66
CA VAL A 141 -11.64 -1.47 -11.22
C VAL A 141 -10.43 -2.41 -11.32
N GLU A 142 -9.37 -1.98 -11.98
CA GLU A 142 -8.11 -2.72 -12.02
C GLU A 142 -7.38 -2.61 -10.67
N ILE A 143 -6.88 -3.75 -10.15
CA ILE A 143 -5.98 -3.80 -9.00
C ILE A 143 -4.57 -4.07 -9.48
N ILE A 144 -3.65 -3.17 -9.16
CA ILE A 144 -2.22 -3.29 -9.48
C ILE A 144 -1.45 -3.62 -8.21
N GLU A 145 -0.83 -4.79 -8.18
CA GLU A 145 0.04 -5.19 -7.07
C GLU A 145 1.48 -4.72 -7.33
N VAL A 146 2.03 -3.93 -6.42
CA VAL A 146 3.38 -3.39 -6.54
C VAL A 146 4.34 -3.99 -5.51
N ASN A 147 5.64 -3.98 -5.82
CA ASN A 147 6.66 -4.43 -4.89
C ASN A 147 6.74 -3.50 -3.67
N PRO A 148 6.67 -4.01 -2.42
CA PRO A 148 6.66 -3.20 -1.19
C PRO A 148 8.03 -2.62 -0.81
N ALA A 149 9.12 -3.00 -1.49
CA ALA A 149 10.47 -2.60 -1.10
C ALA A 149 10.64 -1.08 -1.07
N PHE A 150 11.04 -0.54 0.08
CA PHE A 150 11.37 0.88 0.32
C PHE A 150 10.21 1.88 0.15
N THR A 151 8.96 1.47 0.01
CA THR A 151 7.81 2.39 -0.14
C THR A 151 7.73 3.40 0.99
N SER A 152 7.77 2.94 2.24
CA SER A 152 7.73 3.80 3.43
C SER A 152 8.96 4.70 3.55
N VAL A 153 10.16 4.18 3.21
CA VAL A 153 11.41 4.94 3.25
C VAL A 153 11.42 6.06 2.22
N ILE A 154 11.12 5.71 0.97
CA ILE A 154 11.02 6.68 -0.12
C ILE A 154 9.93 7.72 0.21
N GLY A 155 8.77 7.26 0.68
CA GLY A 155 7.68 8.12 1.10
C GLY A 155 8.15 9.13 2.15
N ARG A 156 8.71 8.65 3.26
CA ARG A 156 9.17 9.49 4.37
C ARG A 156 10.19 10.53 3.94
N TYR A 157 11.25 10.12 3.24
CA TYR A 157 12.40 10.97 2.98
C TYR A 157 12.32 11.78 1.67
N LYS A 158 11.43 11.44 0.75
CA LYS A 158 11.28 12.17 -0.51
C LYS A 158 10.00 12.99 -0.59
N PHE A 159 8.89 12.48 -0.07
CA PHE A 159 7.58 13.08 -0.31
C PHE A 159 6.91 13.66 0.94
N ALA A 160 7.13 13.08 2.14
CA ALA A 160 6.44 13.53 3.34
C ALA A 160 6.70 15.01 3.63
N HIS A 161 7.97 15.43 3.58
CA HIS A 161 8.36 16.83 3.77
C HIS A 161 7.84 17.74 2.65
N PHE A 162 7.93 17.28 1.40
CA PHE A 162 7.56 18.09 0.24
C PHE A 162 6.06 18.42 0.21
N PHE A 163 5.22 17.49 0.61
CA PHE A 163 3.76 17.67 0.59
C PHE A 163 3.17 17.96 1.98
N GLY A 164 3.96 17.99 3.05
CA GLY A 164 3.46 18.18 4.42
C GLY A 164 2.54 17.05 4.90
N ILE A 165 2.75 15.81 4.41
CA ILE A 165 1.90 14.66 4.70
C ILE A 165 2.61 13.62 5.58
N SER A 166 1.84 12.76 6.26
CA SER A 166 2.40 11.71 7.10
C SER A 166 3.15 10.64 6.30
N THR A 167 4.04 9.90 6.97
CA THR A 167 4.80 8.79 6.36
C THR A 167 3.91 7.77 5.65
N HIS A 168 2.74 7.44 6.21
CA HIS A 168 1.82 6.47 5.60
C HIS A 168 1.14 7.03 4.34
N LEU A 169 0.73 8.30 4.35
CA LEU A 169 0.21 8.95 3.15
C LEU A 169 1.27 9.11 2.06
N SER A 170 2.51 9.35 2.44
CA SER A 170 3.61 9.41 1.47
C SER A 170 4.01 8.02 0.96
N ALA A 171 3.89 6.95 1.77
CA ALA A 171 4.04 5.58 1.32
C ALA A 171 2.95 5.22 0.29
N SER A 172 1.69 5.54 0.56
CA SER A 172 0.60 5.33 -0.40
C SER A 172 0.80 6.10 -1.72
N LEU A 173 1.39 7.31 -1.66
CA LEU A 173 1.80 8.04 -2.86
C LEU A 173 2.86 7.28 -3.67
N VAL A 174 3.89 6.72 -3.01
CA VAL A 174 4.91 5.90 -3.69
C VAL A 174 4.29 4.66 -4.32
N ILE A 175 3.33 4.02 -3.65
CA ILE A 175 2.58 2.87 -4.17
C ILE A 175 1.84 3.26 -5.45
N ALA A 176 1.11 4.39 -5.45
CA ALA A 176 0.40 4.90 -6.62
C ALA A 176 1.35 5.18 -7.80
N ARG A 177 2.44 5.88 -7.54
CA ARG A 177 3.46 6.22 -8.55
C ARG A 177 4.11 4.97 -9.15
N ARG A 178 4.38 3.96 -8.31
CA ARG A 178 4.96 2.68 -8.74
C ARG A 178 4.01 1.91 -9.65
N ALA A 179 2.71 1.96 -9.42
CA ALA A 179 1.70 1.39 -10.31
C ALA A 179 1.68 2.03 -11.70
N GLN A 180 2.02 3.32 -11.77
CA GLN A 180 2.20 4.05 -13.03
C GLN A 180 3.59 3.85 -13.66
N ASN A 181 4.42 2.93 -13.14
CA ASN A 181 5.80 2.65 -13.56
C ASN A 181 6.81 3.78 -13.28
N PHE A 182 6.49 4.73 -12.40
CA PHE A 182 7.49 5.69 -11.94
C PHE A 182 8.52 5.01 -11.05
N SER A 183 9.79 5.30 -11.31
CA SER A 183 10.92 4.82 -10.52
C SER A 183 11.46 5.96 -9.65
N GLU A 184 11.52 5.73 -8.34
CA GLU A 184 11.94 6.74 -7.37
C GLU A 184 13.45 6.70 -7.16
N ARG A 185 14.18 7.40 -8.02
CA ARG A 185 15.63 7.56 -7.86
C ARG A 185 15.95 8.35 -6.60
N PHE A 186 17.07 7.98 -5.98
CA PHE A 186 17.60 8.71 -4.85
C PHE A 186 18.07 10.11 -5.30
N PRO A 187 17.85 11.18 -4.53
CA PRO A 187 18.22 12.53 -4.91
C PRO A 187 19.72 12.67 -5.17
N THR A 188 20.11 13.22 -6.31
CA THR A 188 21.50 13.25 -6.78
C THR A 188 22.43 14.05 -5.86
N ARG A 189 21.93 15.10 -5.23
CA ARG A 189 22.71 15.92 -4.28
C ARG A 189 23.14 15.13 -3.04
N THR A 190 22.23 14.34 -2.48
CA THR A 190 22.49 13.47 -1.33
C THR A 190 23.24 12.19 -1.72
N ALA A 191 23.11 11.74 -2.97
CA ALA A 191 23.82 10.56 -3.47
C ALA A 191 25.35 10.74 -3.45
N ARG A 192 25.86 11.98 -3.49
CA ARG A 192 27.30 12.28 -3.39
C ARG A 192 27.90 11.87 -2.04
N CYS A 193 27.08 11.80 -0.98
CA CYS A 193 27.51 11.40 0.36
C CYS A 193 27.42 9.89 0.59
N LEU A 194 26.89 9.13 -0.37
CA LEU A 194 26.75 7.68 -0.28
C LEU A 194 27.83 6.99 -1.12
N PRO A 195 28.47 5.94 -0.60
CA PRO A 195 29.46 5.15 -1.35
C PRO A 195 28.77 4.23 -2.37
N VAL A 196 28.08 4.82 -3.34
CA VAL A 196 27.29 4.07 -4.34
C VAL A 196 27.51 4.66 -5.72
N ASP A 197 27.81 3.79 -6.69
CA ASP A 197 27.93 4.16 -8.09
C ASP A 197 26.60 4.70 -8.65
N ARG A 198 26.68 5.73 -9.51
CA ARG A 198 25.53 6.37 -10.16
C ARG A 198 24.79 5.46 -11.15
N HIS A 199 25.45 4.46 -11.68
CA HIS A 199 24.91 3.50 -12.64
C HIS A 199 24.30 2.26 -12.00
N CYS A 200 24.23 2.21 -10.65
CA CYS A 200 23.66 1.07 -9.95
C CYS A 200 22.13 1.05 -9.99
N HIS A 201 21.57 -0.12 -9.66
CA HIS A 201 20.12 -0.29 -9.53
C HIS A 201 19.52 0.73 -8.56
N VAL A 202 18.36 1.29 -8.90
CA VAL A 202 17.65 2.37 -8.19
C VAL A 202 17.53 2.16 -6.67
N TRP A 203 17.44 0.92 -6.22
CA TRP A 203 17.31 0.61 -4.80
C TRP A 203 18.61 0.54 -4.01
N LYS A 204 19.77 0.46 -4.69
CA LYS A 204 21.08 0.41 -4.02
C LYS A 204 21.35 1.64 -3.15
N PRO A 205 21.12 2.87 -3.65
CA PRO A 205 21.26 4.07 -2.82
C PRO A 205 20.29 4.09 -1.63
N TRP A 206 19.03 3.68 -1.81
CA TRP A 206 18.07 3.60 -0.71
C TRP A 206 18.49 2.58 0.36
N LYS A 207 19.04 1.44 -0.05
CA LYS A 207 19.58 0.43 0.87
C LYS A 207 20.82 0.96 1.63
N ALA A 208 21.71 1.68 0.97
CA ALA A 208 22.88 2.31 1.60
C ALA A 208 22.46 3.40 2.60
N PHE A 209 21.51 4.24 2.21
CA PHE A 209 20.93 5.28 3.05
C PHE A 209 20.32 4.73 4.35
N LEU A 210 19.64 3.58 4.30
CA LEU A 210 19.07 2.93 5.48
C LEU A 210 20.12 2.40 6.45
N LYS A 211 21.37 2.20 6.02
CA LYS A 211 22.46 1.79 6.90
C LYS A 211 23.06 2.96 7.71
N LEU A 212 22.76 4.20 7.33
CA LEU A 212 23.19 5.37 8.08
C LEU A 212 22.45 5.45 9.43
N ALA A 213 23.04 6.10 10.41
CA ALA A 213 22.38 6.45 11.66
C ALA A 213 21.14 7.33 11.39
N VAL A 214 20.15 7.32 12.31
CA VAL A 214 18.90 8.09 12.13
C VAL A 214 19.20 9.60 12.05
N SER A 215 20.08 10.11 12.91
CA SER A 215 20.55 11.51 12.91
C SER A 215 21.15 11.94 11.58
N ASP A 216 21.98 11.09 10.96
CA ASP A 216 22.62 11.39 9.69
C ASP A 216 21.60 11.40 8.54
N ARG A 217 20.59 10.51 8.59
CA ARG A 217 19.49 10.50 7.60
C ARG A 217 18.67 11.77 7.66
N GLU A 218 18.32 12.24 8.84
CA GLU A 218 17.56 13.46 9.06
C GLU A 218 18.35 14.69 8.59
N ARG A 219 19.62 14.80 8.96
CA ARG A 219 20.51 15.86 8.50
C ARG A 219 20.64 15.90 6.97
N GLN A 220 20.74 14.74 6.31
CA GLN A 220 20.81 14.70 4.83
C GLN A 220 19.51 15.17 4.19
N VAL A 221 18.36 14.89 4.81
CA VAL A 221 17.04 15.35 4.33
C VAL A 221 16.91 16.87 4.51
N GLU A 222 17.31 17.43 5.65
CA GLU A 222 17.34 18.87 5.86
C GLU A 222 18.18 19.61 4.82
N LEU A 223 19.35 19.11 4.49
CA LEU A 223 20.21 19.64 3.43
C LEU A 223 19.54 19.65 2.05
N LEU A 224 18.65 18.68 1.77
CA LEU A 224 17.87 18.66 0.53
C LEU A 224 16.81 19.76 0.46
N PHE A 225 16.25 20.16 1.60
CA PHE A 225 15.16 21.12 1.66
C PHE A 225 15.67 22.55 1.91
N CYS A 226 16.72 22.75 2.71
CA CYS A 226 17.34 24.05 2.92
C CYS A 226 17.89 24.68 1.63
N SER A 227 18.36 23.85 0.69
CA SER A 227 18.87 24.35 -0.60
C SER A 227 17.79 24.75 -1.62
N ARG A 228 16.49 24.62 -1.29
CA ARG A 228 15.37 25.08 -2.11
C ARG A 228 14.96 26.54 -1.85
N HIS A 229 15.49 27.17 -0.82
CA HIS A 229 15.25 28.59 -0.50
C HIS A 229 16.31 29.55 -1.05
N LEU A 230 17.18 29.11 -1.97
CA LEU A 230 17.98 30.03 -2.74
C LEU A 230 17.12 30.59 -3.88
N PRO A 231 16.96 31.93 -3.98
CA PRO A 231 16.16 32.54 -5.03
C PRO A 231 16.74 32.19 -6.41
N PHE A 232 15.86 32.11 -7.37
CA PHE A 232 16.16 31.97 -8.79
C PHE A 232 16.98 33.16 -9.29
#